data_05fd20a9498b75ffbe0d25c1c517de88
#
_entry.id   05fd20a9498b75ffbe0d25c1c517de88
#
_cell.length_a   1.000
_cell.length_b   1.000
_cell.length_c   1.000
_cell.angle_alpha   90.00
_cell.angle_beta   90.00
_cell.angle_gamma   90.00
#
_symmetry.space_group_name_H-M   'P 1'
#
loop_
_entity.id
_entity.type
_entity.pdbx_description
1 polymer ?
#
loop_
_entity_poly.entity_id
_entity_poly.type
_entity_poly.pdbx_seq_one_letter_code
_entity_poly.pdbx_strand_id
1 'polypeptide(L)' 'MKPEQSQKSEKNSKPVPLAQAPTEVQLAVDLIMLLEQQQLPVATVLAALAIVQKDFQRQLELNDKAD' A
#
# COMPACT_ATOMS: atom_id res chain seq x y z
N MET A 1 -19.00 20.33 -9.86
CA MET A 1 -18.68 19.71 -9.66
C MET A 1 -18.35 19.21 -9.39
N LYS A 2 -17.94 19.24 -9.14
CA LYS A 2 -17.34 18.55 -8.84
C LYS A 2 -16.92 17.64 -9.01
N PRO A 3 -16.57 17.48 -9.04
CA PRO A 3 -16.01 16.45 -9.07
C PRO A 3 -15.77 15.71 -8.60
N GLU A 4 -15.60 15.58 -8.64
CA GLU A 4 -15.25 14.80 -8.16
C GLU A 4 -14.76 14.28 -7.81
N GLN A 5 -14.78 14.45 -7.94
CA GLN A 5 -14.27 13.88 -7.46
C GLN A 5 -13.96 13.43 -6.98
N SER A 6 -14.03 13.74 -7.12
CA SER A 6 -13.73 13.13 -6.55
C SER A 6 -13.75 12.74 -6.00
N GLN A 7 -13.81 12.76 -5.86
CA GLN A 7 -13.73 12.21 -5.24
C GLN A 7 -13.60 11.70 -4.67
N LYS A 8 -13.51 11.82 -4.49
CA LYS A 8 -13.48 11.34 -3.92
C LYS A 8 -13.16 11.02 -3.20
N SER A 9 -12.92 11.20 -3.04
CA SER A 9 -12.80 10.92 -2.30
C SER A 9 -13.02 11.38 -1.56
N GLU A 10 -13.29 12.01 -1.36
CA GLU A 10 -13.52 12.38 -0.77
C GLU A 10 -14.07 12.37 -0.01
N LYS A 11 -14.44 12.37 0.20
CA LYS A 11 -14.79 12.39 1.00
C LYS A 11 -14.54 12.57 2.13
N ASN A 12 -14.21 12.38 2.61
CA ASN A 12 -13.77 12.44 3.72
C ASN A 12 -12.83 13.16 3.80
N SER A 13 -12.77 13.39 4.28
CA SER A 13 -12.05 14.31 3.71
C SER A 13 -11.00 14.96 4.49
N LYS A 14 -10.96 14.83 5.74
CA LYS A 14 -9.86 15.30 6.54
C LYS A 14 -8.74 14.27 6.49
N PRO A 15 -7.50 14.70 6.20
CA PRO A 15 -6.41 13.75 6.25
C PRO A 15 -6.23 13.25 7.67
N VAL A 16 -6.06 11.94 7.79
CA VAL A 16 -5.76 11.32 9.07
C VAL A 16 -4.24 11.38 9.26
N PRO A 17 -3.75 11.84 10.43
CA PRO A 17 -2.31 11.79 10.66
C PRO A 17 -1.78 10.37 10.46
N LEU A 18 -0.63 10.26 9.81
CA LEU A 18 -0.07 8.94 9.49
C LEU A 18 0.10 8.08 10.73
N ALA A 19 0.49 8.69 11.84
CA ALA A 19 0.71 7.94 13.08
C ALA A 19 -0.57 7.31 13.61
N GLN A 20 -1.74 7.79 13.18
CA GLN A 20 -3.02 7.23 13.60
C GLN A 20 -3.63 6.32 12.55
N ALA A 21 -2.99 6.17 11.40
CA ALA A 21 -3.47 5.29 10.35
C ALA A 21 -3.24 3.84 10.75
N PRO A 22 -4.01 2.91 10.17
CA PRO A 22 -3.73 1.48 10.39
C PRO A 22 -2.30 1.15 9.99
N THR A 23 -1.75 0.13 10.61
CA THR A 23 -0.37 -0.26 10.39
C THR A 23 -0.08 -0.53 8.92
N GLU A 24 -1.00 -1.20 8.23
CA GLU A 24 -0.78 -1.51 6.82
C GLU A 24 -0.72 -0.25 5.97
N VAL A 25 -1.46 0.79 6.35
CA VAL A 25 -1.41 2.07 5.63
C VAL A 25 -0.08 2.76 5.88
N GLN A 26 0.40 2.74 7.12
CA GLN A 26 1.70 3.32 7.43
C GLN A 26 2.80 2.64 6.64
N LEU A 27 2.77 1.32 6.60
CA LEU A 27 3.76 0.56 5.87
C LEU A 27 3.68 0.83 4.37
N ALA A 28 2.46 0.91 3.84
CA ALA A 28 2.28 1.18 2.43
C ALA A 28 2.85 2.54 2.04
N VAL A 29 2.62 3.56 2.87
CA VAL A 29 3.17 4.89 2.59
C VAL A 29 4.70 4.85 2.61
N ASP A 30 5.29 4.18 3.61
CA ASP A 30 6.73 4.04 3.67
C ASP A 30 7.27 3.37 2.42
N LEU A 31 6.61 2.30 1.97
CA LEU A 31 7.03 1.58 0.77
C LEU A 31 6.94 2.46 -0.46
N ILE A 32 5.86 3.21 -0.58
CA ILE A 32 5.69 4.12 -1.72
C ILE A 32 6.84 5.10 -1.77
N MET A 33 7.18 5.69 -0.63
CA MET A 33 8.25 6.67 -0.58
C MET A 33 9.60 6.05 -0.95
N LEU A 34 9.88 4.87 -0.43
CA LEU A 34 11.14 4.19 -0.74
C LEU A 34 11.22 3.83 -2.22
N LEU A 35 10.13 3.33 -2.77
CA LEU A 35 10.12 2.92 -4.18
C LEU A 35 10.23 4.12 -5.10
N GLU A 36 9.58 5.23 -4.75
CA GLU A 36 9.67 6.44 -5.56
C GLU A 36 11.08 7.01 -5.56
N GLN A 37 11.79 6.89 -4.44
CA GLN A 37 13.17 7.37 -4.37
C GLN A 37 14.09 6.62 -5.32
N GLN A 38 13.77 5.39 -5.65
CA GLN A 38 14.58 4.60 -6.56
C GLN A 38 14.34 4.93 -8.03
N GLN A 39 13.28 5.67 -8.31
CA GLN A 39 12.98 6.16 -9.66
C GLN A 39 12.90 5.03 -10.69
N LEU A 40 12.27 3.93 -10.29
CA LEU A 40 12.10 2.77 -11.15
C LEU A 40 10.86 2.94 -12.04
N PRO A 41 10.84 2.28 -13.21
CA PRO A 41 9.62 2.26 -14.01
C PRO A 41 8.45 1.68 -13.21
N VAL A 42 7.27 2.24 -13.42
CA VAL A 42 6.10 1.81 -12.68
C VAL A 42 5.82 0.32 -12.88
N ALA A 43 5.99 -0.17 -14.11
CA ALA A 43 5.76 -1.58 -14.38
C ALA A 43 6.70 -2.48 -13.58
N THR A 44 7.96 -2.04 -13.42
CA THR A 44 8.91 -2.79 -12.61
C THR A 44 8.50 -2.83 -11.15
N VAL A 45 8.02 -1.70 -10.63
CA VAL A 45 7.57 -1.64 -9.24
C VAL A 45 6.38 -2.58 -9.04
N LEU A 46 5.42 -2.56 -9.96
CA LEU A 46 4.26 -3.43 -9.85
C LEU A 46 4.64 -4.90 -9.90
N ALA A 47 5.58 -5.25 -10.78
CA ALA A 47 6.05 -6.64 -10.86
C ALA A 47 6.73 -7.06 -9.55
N ALA A 48 7.55 -6.18 -9.00
CA ALA A 48 8.23 -6.46 -7.75
C ALA A 48 7.24 -6.64 -6.60
N LEU A 49 6.24 -5.79 -6.53
CA LEU A 49 5.22 -5.90 -5.49
C LEU A 49 4.44 -7.20 -5.60
N ALA A 50 4.18 -7.66 -6.81
CA ALA A 50 3.50 -8.93 -7.00
C ALA A 50 4.34 -10.09 -6.44
N ILE A 51 5.65 -10.04 -6.63
CA ILE A 51 6.54 -11.05 -6.07
C ILE A 51 6.51 -11.01 -4.55
N VAL A 52 6.59 -9.81 -3.98
CA VAL A 52 6.55 -9.64 -2.53
C VAL A 52 5.23 -10.15 -1.99
N GLN A 53 4.14 -9.84 -2.65
CA GLN A 53 2.83 -10.27 -2.21
C GLN A 53 2.73 -11.79 -2.15
N LYS A 54 3.23 -12.47 -3.18
CA LYS A 54 3.20 -13.92 -3.20
C LYS A 54 4.01 -14.52 -2.06
N ASP A 55 5.15 -13.92 -1.76
CA ASP A 55 5.98 -14.41 -0.68
C ASP A 55 5.26 -14.33 0.65
N PHE A 56 4.62 -13.22 0.93
CA PHE A 56 3.92 -13.05 2.19
C PHE A 56 2.63 -13.86 2.25
N GLN A 57 1.98 -14.08 1.11
CA GLN A 57 0.84 -14.97 1.09
C GLN A 57 1.24 -16.39 1.48
N ARG A 58 2.41 -16.84 1.00
CA ARG A 58 2.92 -18.15 1.38
C ARG A 58 3.21 -18.21 2.88
N GLN A 59 3.81 -17.14 3.43
CA GLN A 59 4.08 -17.09 4.85
C GLN A 59 2.80 -17.16 5.67
N LEU A 60 1.77 -16.48 5.22
CA LEU A 60 0.48 -16.52 5.89
C LEU A 60 -0.09 -17.93 5.92
N GLU A 61 -0.01 -18.64 4.79
CA GLU A 61 -0.48 -20.02 4.74
C GLU A 61 0.31 -20.93 5.64
N LEU A 62 1.63 -20.74 5.70
CA LEU A 62 2.47 -21.55 6.57
C LEU A 62 2.18 -21.28 8.04
N ASN A 63 1.94 -20.04 8.39
CA ASN A 63 1.59 -19.69 9.76
C ASN A 63 0.26 -20.31 10.17
N ASP A 64 -0.72 -20.28 9.27
CA ASP A 64 -2.01 -20.88 9.54
C ASP A 64 -1.87 -22.38 9.78
N LYS A 65 -1.02 -23.03 9.00
CA LYS A 65 -0.83 -24.48 9.14
C LYS A 65 -0.04 -24.83 10.40
N ALA A 66 0.79 -23.91 10.87
CA ALA A 66 1.57 -24.14 12.07
C ALA A 66 0.71 -24.15 13.32
N ASP A 67 -0.44 -23.51 13.25
CA ASP A 67 -1.37 -23.51 14.36
C ASP A 67 -2.23 -24.76 14.37
#